data_9e1ab502cdfe92ab81220eee8f54d672
#
_entry.id   9e1ab502cdfe92ab81220eee8f54d672
#
_cell.length_a   1.000
_cell.length_b   1.000
_cell.length_c   1.000
_cell.angle_alpha   90.00
_cell.angle_beta   90.00
_cell.angle_gamma   90.00
#
_symmetry.space_group_name_H-M   'P 1'
#
loop_
_entity.id
_entity.type
_entity.pdbx_description
1 polymer ?
#
loop_
_entity_poly.entity_id
_entity_poly.type
_entity_poly.pdbx_seq_one_letter_code
_entity_poly.pdbx_strand_id
1 'polypeptide(L)'
;MIVRLIGIFLLLLNTVEAEELALGASKADAQATVGCLFPMGGRGGIYGQDSVTGIKLAFEHLKKQPLPYPPIRVLVSDSSSKASKAARQVRNFVRKDGVRFICGVVNSAIALQVAEVAEEEKVFFIGTDHASSKLTRGKVRDYYFRVSNNAEQSMQAAAIYIKKKFARGPRAQPLKLAYIGPDYDYGYQAWKDLRARLDAEGVNYQVETVLWPKLYEPDYSAYLRALVDKKVDLVVNALWGGDLVAFIQQANQTTLFEHARFANFDTGGNYEVLSALGEDMPEGLILSSRHHNNWPQTDYNTWFVERFHALTGRYPSYAAEGAYAGILAISEALRVAGPEASDQALRDALSSLHLKLPEDPEGFISFMNPLNHQLQQVIAIGETVPDQRFLPARMMLGNWMIYHPQLSNQPE
;
A
#
# COMPACT_ATOMS: atom_id res chain seq x y z
N MET A 1 46.66 -45.34 36.82
CA MET A 1 45.84 -44.23 37.32
C MET A 1 45.82 -43.16 36.26
N ILE A 2 44.80 -43.18 35.38
CA ILE A 2 44.68 -42.31 34.20
C ILE A 2 43.60 -41.28 34.52
N VAL A 3 44.00 -40.03 34.72
CA VAL A 3 43.09 -38.89 34.92
C VAL A 3 42.63 -38.39 33.55
N ARG A 4 41.32 -38.54 33.27
CA ARG A 4 40.66 -37.94 32.09
C ARG A 4 40.30 -36.50 32.44
N LEU A 5 40.93 -35.53 31.76
CA LEU A 5 40.47 -34.14 31.70
C LEU A 5 39.30 -34.06 30.73
N ILE A 6 38.11 -33.71 31.25
CA ILE A 6 36.95 -33.34 30.44
C ILE A 6 37.03 -31.84 30.24
N GLY A 7 37.39 -31.43 29.01
CA GLY A 7 37.33 -30.05 28.59
C GLY A 7 35.87 -29.66 28.25
N ILE A 8 35.29 -28.76 29.04
CA ILE A 8 33.99 -28.14 28.76
C ILE A 8 34.24 -27.08 27.70
N PHE A 9 33.80 -27.36 26.44
CA PHE A 9 33.76 -26.39 25.38
C PHE A 9 32.51 -25.53 25.54
N LEU A 10 32.63 -24.33 26.10
CA LEU A 10 31.56 -23.32 26.07
C LEU A 10 31.40 -22.82 24.64
N LEU A 11 30.40 -23.31 23.92
CA LEU A 11 29.91 -22.69 22.70
C LEU A 11 29.27 -21.35 23.06
N LEU A 12 30.02 -20.26 22.84
CA LEU A 12 29.47 -18.91 22.75
C LEU A 12 28.63 -18.85 21.52
N LEU A 13 27.33 -19.04 21.63
CA LEU A 13 26.35 -18.68 20.62
C LEU A 13 26.35 -17.16 20.50
N ASN A 14 27.17 -16.62 19.63
CA ASN A 14 27.00 -15.27 19.14
C ASN A 14 25.67 -15.25 18.39
N THR A 15 24.62 -14.78 19.03
CA THR A 15 23.41 -14.33 18.33
C THR A 15 23.83 -13.13 17.51
N VAL A 16 24.05 -13.35 16.20
CA VAL A 16 24.13 -12.25 15.25
C VAL A 16 22.74 -11.60 15.27
N GLU A 17 22.59 -10.54 16.06
CA GLU A 17 21.48 -9.62 15.89
C GLU A 17 21.61 -9.11 14.46
N ALA A 18 20.59 -9.32 13.62
CA ALA A 18 20.55 -8.77 12.29
C ALA A 18 20.77 -7.26 12.42
N GLU A 19 21.85 -6.76 11.83
CA GLU A 19 22.25 -5.36 11.92
C GLU A 19 21.09 -4.50 11.41
N GLU A 20 20.58 -3.63 12.27
CA GLU A 20 19.45 -2.76 11.97
C GLU A 20 19.91 -1.72 10.94
N LEU A 21 19.25 -1.68 9.78
CA LEU A 21 19.61 -0.74 8.72
C LEU A 21 19.24 0.69 9.16
N ALA A 22 20.23 1.56 9.29
CA ALA A 22 20.05 2.97 9.61
C ALA A 22 20.24 3.85 8.36
N LEU A 23 19.32 4.81 8.16
CA LEU A 23 19.31 5.75 7.04
C LEU A 23 19.19 7.19 7.57
N GLY A 24 19.61 8.18 6.76
CA GLY A 24 19.47 9.60 7.08
C GLY A 24 20.58 10.15 7.96
N ALA A 25 20.25 10.91 8.98
CA ALA A 25 21.21 11.54 9.88
C ALA A 25 21.94 10.54 10.77
N SER A 26 23.16 10.88 11.21
CA SER A 26 23.85 10.12 12.24
C SER A 26 23.07 10.18 13.57
N LYS A 27 23.36 9.28 14.50
CA LYS A 27 22.71 9.29 15.84
C LYS A 27 22.99 10.61 16.59
N ALA A 28 24.15 11.20 16.38
CA ALA A 28 24.54 12.45 17.05
C ALA A 28 23.87 13.68 16.46
N ASP A 29 23.58 13.68 15.14
CA ASP A 29 23.04 14.83 14.42
C ASP A 29 21.51 14.78 14.30
N ALA A 30 20.88 13.62 14.56
CA ALA A 30 19.45 13.44 14.41
C ALA A 30 18.67 14.20 15.49
N GLN A 31 17.71 15.01 15.05
CA GLN A 31 16.74 15.67 15.92
C GLN A 31 15.50 14.81 16.20
N ALA A 32 15.27 13.77 15.39
CA ALA A 32 14.27 12.75 15.66
C ALA A 32 14.70 11.39 15.09
N THR A 33 14.30 10.32 15.77
CA THR A 33 14.48 8.94 15.28
C THR A 33 13.12 8.33 14.91
N VAL A 34 13.07 7.68 13.76
CA VAL A 34 11.89 7.01 13.20
C VAL A 34 12.16 5.51 13.09
N GLY A 35 11.25 4.67 13.53
CA GLY A 35 11.33 3.22 13.35
C GLY A 35 10.43 2.75 12.22
N CYS A 36 10.97 2.18 11.16
CA CYS A 36 10.19 1.68 10.04
C CYS A 36 10.18 0.15 9.96
N LEU A 37 9.01 -0.42 9.69
CA LEU A 37 8.77 -1.86 9.67
C LEU A 37 8.31 -2.30 8.28
N PHE A 38 9.16 -3.07 7.59
CA PHE A 38 8.83 -3.61 6.26
C PHE A 38 9.15 -5.10 6.19
N PRO A 39 8.53 -5.86 5.28
CA PRO A 39 8.94 -7.23 5.00
C PRO A 39 10.25 -7.23 4.23
N MET A 40 11.37 -7.59 4.84
CA MET A 40 12.70 -7.54 4.21
C MET A 40 13.10 -8.83 3.50
N GLY A 41 12.31 -9.90 3.65
CA GLY A 41 12.57 -11.20 3.05
C GLY A 41 11.32 -11.94 2.60
N GLY A 42 11.51 -13.13 2.00
CA GLY A 42 10.42 -13.96 1.48
C GLY A 42 9.67 -13.31 0.31
N ARG A 43 8.41 -13.70 0.09
CA ARG A 43 7.59 -13.22 -1.03
C ARG A 43 7.26 -11.71 -0.96
N GLY A 44 7.35 -11.11 0.22
CA GLY A 44 7.14 -9.67 0.41
C GLY A 44 8.42 -8.83 0.35
N GLY A 45 9.60 -9.44 0.20
CA GLY A 45 10.89 -8.75 0.31
C GLY A 45 11.10 -7.62 -0.69
N ILE A 46 10.48 -7.71 -1.86
CA ILE A 46 10.54 -6.64 -2.88
C ILE A 46 9.95 -5.33 -2.34
N TYR A 47 8.83 -5.39 -1.61
CA TYR A 47 8.19 -4.19 -1.05
C TYR A 47 9.09 -3.53 0.01
N GLY A 48 9.77 -4.32 0.84
CA GLY A 48 10.71 -3.78 1.82
C GLY A 48 11.93 -3.12 1.18
N GLN A 49 12.51 -3.74 0.14
CA GLN A 49 13.62 -3.15 -0.61
C GLN A 49 13.21 -1.84 -1.30
N ASP A 50 12.02 -1.81 -1.89
CA ASP A 50 11.47 -0.64 -2.55
C ASP A 50 11.18 0.47 -1.53
N SER A 51 10.63 0.14 -0.36
CA SER A 51 10.41 1.08 0.74
C SER A 51 11.72 1.73 1.21
N VAL A 52 12.80 0.95 1.36
CA VAL A 52 14.13 1.48 1.70
C VAL A 52 14.63 2.46 0.65
N THR A 53 14.42 2.16 -0.63
CA THR A 53 14.80 3.07 -1.72
C THR A 53 13.92 4.33 -1.73
N GLY A 54 12.61 4.20 -1.47
CA GLY A 54 11.69 5.33 -1.29
C GLY A 54 12.14 6.28 -0.17
N ILE A 55 12.57 5.75 0.98
CA ILE A 55 13.15 6.55 2.07
C ILE A 55 14.39 7.33 1.61
N LYS A 56 15.30 6.69 0.85
CA LYS A 56 16.50 7.38 0.30
C LYS A 56 16.11 8.51 -0.65
N LEU A 57 15.10 8.28 -1.50
CA LEU A 57 14.59 9.32 -2.40
C LEU A 57 13.92 10.47 -1.64
N ALA A 58 13.21 10.20 -0.55
CA ALA A 58 12.66 11.24 0.31
C ALA A 58 13.77 12.12 0.89
N PHE A 59 14.85 11.55 1.38
CA PHE A 59 16.01 12.33 1.84
C PHE A 59 16.68 13.13 0.73
N GLU A 60 16.79 12.57 -0.49
CA GLU A 60 17.31 13.30 -1.64
C GLU A 60 16.41 14.49 -2.00
N HIS A 61 15.10 14.29 -1.97
CA HIS A 61 14.11 15.34 -2.21
C HIS A 61 14.19 16.46 -1.15
N LEU A 62 14.16 16.10 0.14
CA LEU A 62 14.16 17.05 1.25
C LEU A 62 15.41 17.93 1.26
N LYS A 63 16.57 17.40 0.85
CA LYS A 63 17.82 18.19 0.74
C LYS A 63 17.76 19.28 -0.33
N LYS A 64 16.87 19.17 -1.31
CA LYS A 64 16.70 20.13 -2.41
C LYS A 64 15.66 21.21 -2.11
N GLN A 65 14.93 21.06 -0.98
CA GLN A 65 13.89 22.01 -0.61
C GLN A 65 14.49 23.34 -0.11
N PRO A 66 13.84 24.48 -0.41
CA PRO A 66 14.34 25.80 -0.01
C PRO A 66 14.32 26.04 1.51
N LEU A 67 13.41 25.36 2.22
CA LEU A 67 13.32 25.42 3.68
C LEU A 67 13.98 24.19 4.29
N PRO A 68 14.81 24.37 5.34
CA PRO A 68 15.47 23.24 6.00
C PRO A 68 14.44 22.38 6.77
N TYR A 69 14.61 21.08 6.65
CA TYR A 69 13.89 20.09 7.47
C TYR A 69 14.75 19.63 8.63
N PRO A 70 14.16 19.35 9.80
CA PRO A 70 14.89 18.74 10.90
C PRO A 70 15.58 17.44 10.45
N PRO A 71 16.87 17.23 10.73
CA PRO A 71 17.54 15.99 10.36
C PRO A 71 16.95 14.82 11.14
N ILE A 72 16.47 13.80 10.43
CA ILE A 72 15.92 12.59 11.01
C ILE A 72 16.80 11.38 10.72
N ARG A 73 16.80 10.42 11.65
CA ARG A 73 17.40 9.11 11.50
C ARG A 73 16.30 8.08 11.39
N VAL A 74 16.37 7.21 10.38
CA VAL A 74 15.41 6.13 10.17
C VAL A 74 16.08 4.79 10.45
N LEU A 75 15.49 4.02 11.35
CA LEU A 75 15.86 2.64 11.67
C LEU A 75 14.89 1.70 10.95
N VAL A 76 15.38 0.83 10.09
CA VAL A 76 14.55 -0.13 9.34
C VAL A 76 14.70 -1.52 9.94
N SER A 77 13.60 -2.16 10.27
CA SER A 77 13.56 -3.52 10.79
C SER A 77 12.60 -4.41 10.00
N ASP A 78 12.91 -5.71 9.96
CA ASP A 78 12.09 -6.71 9.28
C ASP A 78 10.84 -7.06 10.10
N SER A 79 9.66 -6.76 9.55
CA SER A 79 8.38 -7.19 10.12
C SER A 79 8.18 -8.71 10.05
N SER A 80 8.95 -9.40 9.21
CA SER A 80 8.84 -10.85 8.89
C SER A 80 7.42 -11.29 8.56
N SER A 81 6.57 -10.36 8.09
CA SER A 81 5.15 -10.60 7.84
C SER A 81 4.39 -11.25 9.00
N LYS A 82 4.81 -10.98 10.26
CA LYS A 82 4.21 -11.51 11.50
C LYS A 82 3.83 -10.39 12.45
N ALA A 83 2.53 -10.31 12.80
CA ALA A 83 1.98 -9.26 13.67
C ALA A 83 2.68 -9.20 15.06
N SER A 84 2.91 -10.35 15.70
CA SER A 84 3.58 -10.40 17.01
C SER A 84 5.04 -9.93 16.97
N LYS A 85 5.77 -10.18 15.87
CA LYS A 85 7.13 -9.69 15.69
C LYS A 85 7.12 -8.17 15.46
N ALA A 86 6.22 -7.68 14.61
CA ALA A 86 6.06 -6.25 14.38
C ALA A 86 5.71 -5.49 15.67
N ALA A 87 4.73 -5.98 16.44
CA ALA A 87 4.36 -5.40 17.74
C ALA A 87 5.52 -5.34 18.72
N ARG A 88 6.31 -6.42 18.82
CA ARG A 88 7.51 -6.43 19.66
C ARG A 88 8.55 -5.42 19.19
N GLN A 89 8.74 -5.30 17.90
CA GLN A 89 9.71 -4.36 17.33
C GLN A 89 9.32 -2.90 17.57
N VAL A 90 8.02 -2.56 17.49
CA VAL A 90 7.53 -1.22 17.89
C VAL A 90 7.93 -0.91 19.32
N ARG A 91 7.67 -1.83 20.28
CA ARG A 91 8.06 -1.62 21.68
C ARG A 91 9.57 -1.49 21.85
N ASN A 92 10.37 -2.21 21.06
CA ASN A 92 11.83 -2.08 21.08
C ASN A 92 12.26 -0.69 20.62
N PHE A 93 11.75 -0.21 19.48
CA PHE A 93 12.03 1.12 18.96
C PHE A 93 11.70 2.22 19.98
N VAL A 94 10.54 2.14 20.62
CA VAL A 94 10.14 3.11 21.64
C VAL A 94 11.08 3.06 22.86
N ARG A 95 11.34 1.86 23.41
CA ARG A 95 12.02 1.71 24.71
C ARG A 95 13.54 1.79 24.63
N LYS A 96 14.14 1.34 23.49
CA LYS A 96 15.60 1.34 23.32
C LYS A 96 16.11 2.55 22.57
N ASP A 97 15.35 3.00 21.54
CA ASP A 97 15.81 4.01 20.61
C ASP A 97 15.08 5.35 20.77
N GLY A 98 14.06 5.42 21.63
CA GLY A 98 13.32 6.63 21.94
C GLY A 98 12.56 7.18 20.73
N VAL A 99 12.10 6.32 19.80
CA VAL A 99 11.39 6.79 18.60
C VAL A 99 10.04 7.38 18.97
N ARG A 100 9.67 8.44 18.27
CA ARG A 100 8.36 9.09 18.35
C ARG A 100 7.46 8.77 17.14
N PHE A 101 8.03 8.19 16.08
CA PHE A 101 7.34 7.83 14.86
C PHE A 101 7.68 6.41 14.44
N ILE A 102 6.65 5.65 14.11
CA ILE A 102 6.74 4.37 13.41
C ILE A 102 6.26 4.57 11.99
N CYS A 103 6.91 3.97 10.99
CA CYS A 103 6.41 3.97 9.62
C CYS A 103 6.30 2.54 9.06
N GLY A 104 5.53 2.37 8.01
CA GLY A 104 5.30 1.07 7.33
C GLY A 104 3.87 0.63 7.54
N VAL A 105 3.61 -0.48 7.55
CA VAL A 105 3.79 -1.85 7.15
C VAL A 105 2.94 -2.17 5.91
N VAL A 106 3.22 -3.29 5.22
CA VAL A 106 2.48 -3.64 3.99
C VAL A 106 1.15 -4.36 4.29
N ASN A 107 1.14 -5.28 5.23
CA ASN A 107 -0.02 -6.14 5.51
C ASN A 107 -1.01 -5.50 6.50
N SER A 108 -2.32 -5.46 6.14
CA SER A 108 -3.36 -4.84 6.96
C SER A 108 -3.57 -5.51 8.32
N ALA A 109 -3.44 -6.83 8.44
CA ALA A 109 -3.58 -7.53 9.71
C ALA A 109 -2.43 -7.17 10.68
N ILE A 110 -1.22 -6.96 10.14
CA ILE A 110 -0.08 -6.46 10.92
C ILE A 110 -0.31 -5.00 11.33
N ALA A 111 -0.82 -4.17 10.40
CA ALA A 111 -1.09 -2.77 10.68
C ALA A 111 -2.11 -2.55 11.79
N LEU A 112 -3.16 -3.38 11.85
CA LEU A 112 -4.14 -3.34 12.96
C LEU A 112 -3.45 -3.56 14.31
N GLN A 113 -2.58 -4.57 14.41
CA GLN A 113 -1.85 -4.86 15.65
C GLN A 113 -0.82 -3.77 15.98
N VAL A 114 -0.11 -3.23 14.98
CA VAL A 114 0.85 -2.14 15.18
C VAL A 114 0.13 -0.86 15.63
N ALA A 115 -1.05 -0.56 15.08
CA ALA A 115 -1.84 0.60 15.49
C ALA A 115 -2.31 0.51 16.96
N GLU A 116 -2.68 -0.68 17.44
CA GLU A 116 -3.01 -0.89 18.88
C GLU A 116 -1.79 -0.62 19.76
N VAL A 117 -0.63 -1.17 19.39
CA VAL A 117 0.60 -0.93 20.15
C VAL A 117 1.05 0.53 20.09
N ALA A 118 0.84 1.21 18.97
CA ALA A 118 1.16 2.62 18.82
C ALA A 118 0.33 3.49 19.78
N GLU A 119 -0.97 3.20 19.94
CA GLU A 119 -1.83 3.86 20.93
C GLU A 119 -1.36 3.57 22.38
N GLU A 120 -1.00 2.31 22.72
CA GLU A 120 -0.50 1.91 24.03
C GLU A 120 0.80 2.63 24.40
N GLU A 121 1.77 2.65 23.48
CA GLU A 121 3.10 3.23 23.69
C GLU A 121 3.14 4.74 23.40
N LYS A 122 2.04 5.35 22.94
CA LYS A 122 1.93 6.77 22.56
C LYS A 122 2.97 7.19 21.54
N VAL A 123 3.11 6.43 20.46
CA VAL A 123 4.02 6.67 19.34
C VAL A 123 3.22 6.83 18.05
N PHE A 124 3.52 7.85 17.25
CA PHE A 124 2.81 8.08 16.00
C PHE A 124 3.12 6.99 14.98
N PHE A 125 2.09 6.32 14.47
CA PHE A 125 2.22 5.33 13.42
C PHE A 125 1.74 5.91 12.08
N ILE A 126 2.67 6.11 11.15
CA ILE A 126 2.41 6.57 9.79
C ILE A 126 2.30 5.35 8.88
N GLY A 127 1.08 5.00 8.53
CA GLY A 127 0.78 3.89 7.65
C GLY A 127 1.11 4.22 6.19
N THR A 128 1.91 3.39 5.52
CA THR A 128 2.43 3.66 4.18
C THR A 128 1.83 2.80 3.08
N ASP A 129 1.43 1.54 3.39
CA ASP A 129 1.14 0.58 2.31
C ASP A 129 -0.12 -0.28 2.52
N HIS A 130 -0.58 -0.44 3.75
CA HIS A 130 -1.74 -1.27 4.05
C HIS A 130 -3.06 -0.55 3.79
N ALA A 131 -4.12 -1.29 3.42
CA ALA A 131 -5.33 -0.71 2.87
C ALA A 131 -6.61 -0.90 3.69
N SER A 132 -6.62 -1.68 4.79
CA SER A 132 -7.86 -1.90 5.54
C SER A 132 -8.52 -0.60 5.98
N SER A 133 -9.78 -0.41 5.64
CA SER A 133 -10.58 0.76 6.04
C SER A 133 -10.90 0.79 7.54
N LYS A 134 -10.77 -0.34 8.25
CA LYS A 134 -10.97 -0.40 9.72
C LYS A 134 -10.06 0.53 10.51
N LEU A 135 -8.89 0.87 9.98
CA LEU A 135 -7.92 1.71 10.67
C LEU A 135 -8.32 3.18 10.72
N THR A 136 -9.13 3.62 9.76
CA THR A 136 -9.57 5.02 9.59
C THR A 136 -11.09 5.18 9.62
N ARG A 137 -11.83 4.12 9.97
CA ARG A 137 -13.29 4.14 10.13
C ARG A 137 -13.67 4.03 11.60
N GLY A 138 -14.72 4.75 12.01
CA GLY A 138 -15.21 4.74 13.39
C GLY A 138 -14.41 5.69 14.28
N LYS A 139 -14.06 5.24 15.51
CA LYS A 139 -13.29 6.08 16.43
C LYS A 139 -11.90 6.34 15.88
N VAL A 140 -11.58 7.62 15.69
CA VAL A 140 -10.24 8.06 15.26
C VAL A 140 -9.21 7.65 16.32
N ARG A 141 -8.11 7.10 15.86
CA ARG A 141 -6.94 6.80 16.70
C ARG A 141 -6.06 8.04 16.83
N ASP A 142 -5.65 8.36 18.03
CA ASP A 142 -4.86 9.57 18.30
C ASP A 142 -3.44 9.50 17.72
N TYR A 143 -2.90 8.28 17.59
CA TYR A 143 -1.53 8.04 17.15
C TYR A 143 -1.42 7.32 15.80
N TYR A 144 -2.50 7.23 15.03
CA TYR A 144 -2.47 6.61 13.71
C TYR A 144 -2.83 7.59 12.60
N PHE A 145 -1.98 7.67 11.57
CA PHE A 145 -2.19 8.42 10.33
C PHE A 145 -1.83 7.55 9.14
N ARG A 146 -2.49 7.71 8.00
CA ARG A 146 -2.16 6.95 6.80
C ARG A 146 -1.96 7.86 5.60
N VAL A 147 -0.83 7.66 4.90
CA VAL A 147 -0.42 8.48 3.75
C VAL A 147 -0.61 7.81 2.40
N SER A 148 -1.13 6.59 2.35
CA SER A 148 -1.51 5.89 1.11
C SER A 148 -3.02 5.73 1.02
N ASN A 149 -3.56 5.56 -0.20
CA ASN A 149 -4.97 5.23 -0.42
C ASN A 149 -5.38 3.96 0.33
N ASN A 150 -6.63 3.90 0.76
CA ASN A 150 -7.22 2.74 1.40
C ASN A 150 -8.26 2.05 0.52
N ALA A 151 -8.70 0.86 0.95
CA ALA A 151 -9.70 0.09 0.23
C ALA A 151 -11.03 0.84 0.06
N GLU A 152 -11.43 1.66 1.03
CA GLU A 152 -12.68 2.44 0.94
C GLU A 152 -12.62 3.48 -0.18
N GLN A 153 -11.51 4.23 -0.27
CA GLN A 153 -11.30 5.21 -1.35
C GLN A 153 -11.27 4.53 -2.71
N SER A 154 -10.53 3.41 -2.82
CA SER A 154 -10.43 2.61 -4.04
C SER A 154 -11.79 2.05 -4.46
N MET A 155 -12.59 1.53 -3.52
CA MET A 155 -13.91 0.97 -3.80
C MET A 155 -14.96 2.05 -4.07
N GLN A 156 -14.80 3.25 -3.56
CA GLN A 156 -15.62 4.40 -3.96
C GLN A 156 -15.39 4.78 -5.43
N ALA A 157 -14.13 4.91 -5.85
CA ALA A 157 -13.79 5.13 -7.25
C ALA A 157 -14.29 3.99 -8.14
N ALA A 158 -14.15 2.73 -7.68
CA ALA A 158 -14.66 1.54 -8.36
C ALA A 158 -16.16 1.60 -8.60
N ALA A 159 -16.96 1.95 -7.60
CA ALA A 159 -18.41 2.02 -7.73
C ALA A 159 -18.85 3.08 -8.76
N ILE A 160 -18.21 4.25 -8.74
CA ILE A 160 -18.44 5.31 -9.74
C ILE A 160 -18.02 4.83 -11.14
N TYR A 161 -16.87 4.15 -11.26
CA TYR A 161 -16.41 3.56 -12.53
C TYR A 161 -17.44 2.54 -13.04
N ILE A 162 -17.85 1.59 -12.19
CA ILE A 162 -18.81 0.53 -12.55
C ILE A 162 -20.14 1.14 -12.98
N LYS A 163 -20.66 2.13 -12.23
CA LYS A 163 -21.86 2.87 -12.60
C LYS A 163 -21.73 3.49 -14.00
N LYS A 164 -20.62 4.16 -14.28
CA LYS A 164 -20.41 4.86 -15.54
C LYS A 164 -20.22 3.93 -16.73
N LYS A 165 -19.54 2.80 -16.56
CA LYS A 165 -19.16 1.88 -17.64
C LYS A 165 -20.11 0.70 -17.83
N PHE A 166 -20.77 0.24 -16.78
CA PHE A 166 -21.56 -0.99 -16.77
C PHE A 166 -23.03 -0.78 -16.42
N ALA A 167 -23.42 0.34 -15.78
CA ALA A 167 -24.82 0.54 -15.44
C ALA A 167 -25.65 0.67 -16.71
N ARG A 168 -26.59 -0.24 -16.83
CA ARG A 168 -27.66 -0.21 -17.84
C ARG A 168 -28.84 0.53 -17.20
N GLY A 169 -29.70 1.11 -18.01
CA GLY A 169 -30.84 1.89 -17.49
C GLY A 169 -31.71 1.08 -16.49
N PRO A 170 -32.59 1.74 -15.73
CA PRO A 170 -33.29 1.15 -14.58
C PRO A 170 -34.20 -0.06 -14.89
N ARG A 171 -34.50 -0.30 -16.16
CA ARG A 171 -35.28 -1.48 -16.63
C ARG A 171 -34.40 -2.59 -17.22
N ALA A 172 -33.05 -2.43 -17.23
CA ALA A 172 -32.14 -3.45 -17.74
C ALA A 172 -31.93 -4.56 -16.73
N GLN A 173 -31.48 -5.70 -17.23
CA GLN A 173 -31.02 -6.81 -16.36
C GLN A 173 -29.90 -6.32 -15.45
N PRO A 174 -29.87 -6.76 -14.19
CA PRO A 174 -28.80 -6.41 -13.26
C PRO A 174 -27.43 -6.86 -13.78
N LEU A 175 -26.39 -6.10 -13.46
CA LEU A 175 -25.01 -6.48 -13.71
C LEU A 175 -24.67 -7.74 -12.91
N LYS A 176 -24.32 -8.82 -13.57
CA LYS A 176 -23.86 -10.06 -12.90
C LYS A 176 -22.43 -9.88 -12.41
N LEU A 177 -22.28 -9.75 -11.12
CA LEU A 177 -21.02 -9.47 -10.45
C LEU A 177 -20.48 -10.71 -9.73
N ALA A 178 -19.20 -11.02 -9.89
CA ALA A 178 -18.46 -11.89 -9.00
C ALA A 178 -17.37 -11.11 -8.27
N TYR A 179 -17.04 -11.59 -7.08
CA TYR A 179 -15.90 -11.08 -6.32
C TYR A 179 -14.95 -12.21 -5.96
N ILE A 180 -13.65 -11.96 -6.02
CA ILE A 180 -12.59 -12.82 -5.49
C ILE A 180 -11.57 -11.98 -4.73
N GLY A 181 -11.31 -12.32 -3.48
CA GLY A 181 -10.35 -11.60 -2.63
C GLY A 181 -9.68 -12.51 -1.62
N PRO A 182 -8.51 -12.13 -1.09
CA PRO A 182 -7.77 -12.98 -0.17
C PRO A 182 -8.53 -13.17 1.15
N ASP A 183 -8.42 -14.39 1.71
CA ASP A 183 -9.10 -14.85 2.93
C ASP A 183 -8.49 -14.21 4.20
N TYR A 184 -8.54 -12.87 4.29
CA TYR A 184 -8.15 -12.10 5.47
C TYR A 184 -8.77 -10.69 5.46
N ASP A 185 -8.51 -9.90 6.51
CA ASP A 185 -9.15 -8.61 6.75
C ASP A 185 -9.24 -7.70 5.53
N TYR A 186 -8.16 -7.52 4.77
CA TYR A 186 -8.15 -6.67 3.57
C TYR A 186 -9.18 -7.10 2.53
N GLY A 187 -9.22 -8.38 2.18
CA GLY A 187 -10.17 -8.91 1.19
C GLY A 187 -11.63 -8.69 1.64
N TYR A 188 -11.91 -8.96 2.92
CA TYR A 188 -13.27 -8.77 3.47
C TYR A 188 -13.68 -7.30 3.52
N GLN A 189 -12.76 -6.38 3.90
CA GLN A 189 -13.09 -4.95 3.92
C GLN A 189 -13.29 -4.41 2.51
N ALA A 190 -12.44 -4.76 1.54
CA ALA A 190 -12.59 -4.35 0.15
C ALA A 190 -13.97 -4.78 -0.42
N TRP A 191 -14.39 -6.03 -0.15
CA TRP A 191 -15.72 -6.49 -0.55
C TRP A 191 -16.86 -5.73 0.12
N LYS A 192 -16.77 -5.52 1.43
CA LYS A 192 -17.78 -4.75 2.19
C LYS A 192 -17.88 -3.32 1.68
N ASP A 193 -16.74 -2.68 1.44
CA ASP A 193 -16.67 -1.30 0.97
C ASP A 193 -17.22 -1.18 -0.45
N LEU A 194 -16.88 -2.11 -1.35
CA LEU A 194 -17.42 -2.15 -2.72
C LEU A 194 -18.94 -2.23 -2.71
N ARG A 195 -19.51 -3.18 -1.97
CA ARG A 195 -20.97 -3.32 -1.89
C ARG A 195 -21.66 -2.06 -1.38
N ALA A 196 -21.18 -1.53 -0.26
CA ALA A 196 -21.75 -0.33 0.32
C ALA A 196 -21.72 0.85 -0.66
N ARG A 197 -20.62 0.98 -1.45
CA ARG A 197 -20.51 2.06 -2.45
C ARG A 197 -21.34 1.79 -3.71
N LEU A 198 -21.47 0.55 -4.18
CA LEU A 198 -22.38 0.20 -5.28
C LEU A 198 -23.85 0.49 -4.90
N ASP A 199 -24.24 0.14 -3.69
CA ASP A 199 -25.59 0.41 -3.15
C ASP A 199 -25.85 1.93 -3.05
N ALA A 200 -24.89 2.68 -2.50
CA ALA A 200 -24.97 4.14 -2.40
C ALA A 200 -25.03 4.84 -3.78
N GLU A 201 -24.32 4.32 -4.77
CA GLU A 201 -24.37 4.81 -6.16
C GLU A 201 -25.62 4.38 -6.92
N GLY A 202 -26.46 3.52 -6.34
CA GLY A 202 -27.68 3.00 -6.97
C GLY A 202 -27.39 2.10 -8.18
N VAL A 203 -26.29 1.36 -8.16
CA VAL A 203 -25.95 0.41 -9.23
C VAL A 203 -26.89 -0.80 -9.14
N ASN A 204 -27.56 -1.13 -10.25
CA ASN A 204 -28.37 -2.35 -10.33
C ASN A 204 -27.48 -3.55 -10.63
N TYR A 205 -27.15 -4.37 -9.62
CA TYR A 205 -26.28 -5.52 -9.74
C TYR A 205 -26.82 -6.76 -8.99
N GLN A 206 -26.37 -7.93 -9.41
CA GLN A 206 -26.60 -9.21 -8.76
C GLN A 206 -25.29 -9.91 -8.49
N VAL A 207 -25.06 -10.30 -7.24
CA VAL A 207 -23.86 -11.07 -6.86
C VAL A 207 -24.06 -12.53 -7.19
N GLU A 208 -23.26 -13.08 -8.11
CA GLU A 208 -23.35 -14.49 -8.53
C GLU A 208 -22.47 -15.38 -7.66
N THR A 209 -21.31 -14.91 -7.23
CA THR A 209 -20.41 -15.64 -6.34
C THR A 209 -19.41 -14.71 -5.65
N VAL A 210 -18.97 -15.13 -4.46
CA VAL A 210 -17.90 -14.48 -3.69
C VAL A 210 -16.91 -15.56 -3.25
N LEU A 211 -15.65 -15.40 -3.61
CA LEU A 211 -14.62 -16.40 -3.47
C LEU A 211 -13.46 -15.90 -2.61
N TRP A 212 -12.95 -16.77 -1.73
CA TRP A 212 -11.95 -16.42 -0.72
C TRP A 212 -10.75 -17.38 -0.77
N PRO A 213 -9.83 -17.23 -1.74
CA PRO A 213 -8.57 -17.98 -1.73
C PRO A 213 -7.72 -17.57 -0.53
N LYS A 214 -6.98 -18.53 0.01
CA LYS A 214 -5.98 -18.23 1.05
C LYS A 214 -4.84 -17.40 0.46
N LEU A 215 -4.17 -16.65 1.32
CA LEU A 215 -2.95 -15.95 0.91
C LEU A 215 -1.90 -16.99 0.46
N TYR A 216 -1.27 -16.72 -0.68
CA TYR A 216 -0.32 -17.62 -1.36
C TYR A 216 -0.95 -18.90 -1.92
N GLU A 217 -2.19 -18.78 -2.42
CA GLU A 217 -2.90 -19.87 -3.09
C GLU A 217 -2.12 -20.34 -4.34
N PRO A 218 -1.71 -21.60 -4.42
CA PRO A 218 -0.95 -22.08 -5.57
C PRO A 218 -1.84 -22.52 -6.75
N ASP A 219 -3.11 -22.87 -6.50
CA ASP A 219 -4.02 -23.43 -7.49
C ASP A 219 -5.39 -22.74 -7.47
N TYR A 220 -5.63 -21.95 -8.50
CA TYR A 220 -6.89 -21.23 -8.70
C TYR A 220 -7.92 -21.99 -9.54
N SER A 221 -7.67 -23.23 -9.96
CA SER A 221 -8.52 -23.99 -10.89
C SER A 221 -9.98 -24.09 -10.44
N ALA A 222 -10.23 -24.33 -9.15
CA ALA A 222 -11.59 -24.43 -8.62
C ALA A 222 -12.32 -23.08 -8.63
N TYR A 223 -11.60 -22.00 -8.30
CA TYR A 223 -12.12 -20.63 -8.33
C TYR A 223 -12.43 -20.18 -9.75
N LEU A 224 -11.54 -20.47 -10.71
CA LEU A 224 -11.71 -20.13 -12.12
C LEU A 224 -12.90 -20.86 -12.74
N ARG A 225 -13.06 -22.17 -12.46
CA ARG A 225 -14.27 -22.91 -12.89
C ARG A 225 -15.54 -22.25 -12.36
N ALA A 226 -15.57 -21.89 -11.08
CA ALA A 226 -16.74 -21.25 -10.49
C ALA A 226 -17.07 -19.91 -11.15
N LEU A 227 -16.06 -19.11 -11.54
CA LEU A 227 -16.25 -17.84 -12.25
C LEU A 227 -16.77 -18.03 -13.68
N VAL A 228 -16.20 -18.99 -14.42
CA VAL A 228 -16.63 -19.30 -15.82
C VAL A 228 -18.04 -19.85 -15.85
N ASP A 229 -18.36 -20.81 -14.97
CA ASP A 229 -19.69 -21.48 -14.95
C ASP A 229 -20.83 -20.49 -14.63
N LYS A 230 -20.56 -19.43 -13.85
CA LYS A 230 -21.55 -18.42 -13.47
C LYS A 230 -21.87 -17.43 -14.57
N LYS A 231 -21.09 -17.36 -15.65
CA LYS A 231 -21.28 -16.43 -16.78
C LYS A 231 -21.50 -15.00 -16.31
N VAL A 232 -20.58 -14.51 -15.47
CA VAL A 232 -20.64 -13.16 -14.90
C VAL A 232 -20.29 -12.10 -15.95
N ASP A 233 -20.81 -10.88 -15.79
CA ASP A 233 -20.45 -9.75 -16.65
C ASP A 233 -19.13 -9.10 -16.19
N LEU A 234 -18.90 -9.05 -14.86
CA LEU A 234 -17.76 -8.43 -14.24
C LEU A 234 -17.24 -9.25 -13.06
N VAL A 235 -15.95 -9.54 -13.08
CA VAL A 235 -15.21 -10.04 -11.92
C VAL A 235 -14.46 -8.88 -11.30
N VAL A 236 -14.78 -8.55 -10.05
CA VAL A 236 -13.95 -7.63 -9.24
C VAL A 236 -13.08 -8.47 -8.32
N ASN A 237 -11.80 -8.17 -8.29
CA ASN A 237 -10.88 -8.88 -7.41
C ASN A 237 -10.07 -7.92 -6.51
N ALA A 238 -9.57 -8.46 -5.39
CA ALA A 238 -8.65 -7.79 -4.48
C ALA A 238 -7.39 -8.63 -4.22
N LEU A 239 -7.05 -9.53 -5.14
CA LEU A 239 -5.76 -10.23 -5.11
C LEU A 239 -4.63 -9.23 -5.40
N TRP A 240 -3.45 -9.48 -4.87
CA TRP A 240 -2.31 -8.58 -5.01
C TRP A 240 -0.99 -9.34 -5.12
N GLY A 241 0.03 -8.68 -5.67
CA GLY A 241 1.37 -9.25 -5.81
C GLY A 241 1.36 -10.62 -6.51
N GLY A 242 2.11 -11.57 -5.98
CA GLY A 242 2.23 -12.92 -6.55
C GLY A 242 0.93 -13.70 -6.67
N ASP A 243 -0.06 -13.45 -5.80
CA ASP A 243 -1.36 -14.12 -5.86
C ASP A 243 -2.17 -13.64 -7.08
N LEU A 244 -2.13 -12.35 -7.40
CA LEU A 244 -2.76 -11.83 -8.61
C LEU A 244 -2.05 -12.33 -9.88
N VAL A 245 -0.71 -12.36 -9.86
CA VAL A 245 0.08 -12.93 -10.97
C VAL A 245 -0.31 -14.38 -11.23
N ALA A 246 -0.32 -15.21 -10.20
CA ALA A 246 -0.69 -16.62 -10.32
C ALA A 246 -2.13 -16.83 -10.81
N PHE A 247 -3.05 -15.97 -10.34
CA PHE A 247 -4.44 -15.99 -10.80
C PHE A 247 -4.55 -15.66 -12.30
N ILE A 248 -3.93 -14.57 -12.76
CA ILE A 248 -4.01 -14.15 -14.16
C ILE A 248 -3.35 -15.19 -15.08
N GLN A 249 -2.18 -15.73 -14.71
CA GLN A 249 -1.52 -16.79 -15.50
C GLN A 249 -2.39 -18.03 -15.67
N GLN A 250 -3.10 -18.46 -14.61
CA GLN A 250 -4.02 -19.57 -14.70
C GLN A 250 -5.31 -19.20 -15.43
N ALA A 251 -5.81 -17.97 -15.27
CA ALA A 251 -7.00 -17.49 -15.97
C ALA A 251 -6.78 -17.42 -17.49
N ASN A 252 -5.57 -17.11 -17.96
CA ASN A 252 -5.19 -17.13 -19.38
C ASN A 252 -5.36 -18.51 -20.05
N GLN A 253 -5.41 -19.59 -19.25
CA GLN A 253 -5.67 -20.95 -19.74
C GLN A 253 -7.16 -21.28 -19.78
N THR A 254 -8.04 -20.33 -19.49
CA THR A 254 -9.51 -20.48 -19.48
C THR A 254 -10.15 -19.46 -20.41
N THR A 255 -11.46 -19.52 -20.55
CA THR A 255 -12.25 -18.55 -21.32
C THR A 255 -12.73 -17.35 -20.49
N LEU A 256 -12.20 -17.15 -19.28
CA LEU A 256 -12.70 -16.12 -18.36
C LEU A 256 -12.66 -14.72 -18.98
N PHE A 257 -11.53 -14.34 -19.55
CA PHE A 257 -11.34 -13.00 -20.12
C PHE A 257 -12.04 -12.79 -21.48
N GLU A 258 -12.52 -13.87 -22.11
CA GLU A 258 -13.33 -13.78 -23.33
C GLU A 258 -14.79 -13.40 -23.02
N HIS A 259 -15.29 -13.75 -21.83
CA HIS A 259 -16.70 -13.65 -21.50
C HIS A 259 -17.02 -12.67 -20.37
N ALA A 260 -16.04 -12.37 -19.51
CA ALA A 260 -16.21 -11.46 -18.38
C ALA A 260 -15.15 -10.33 -18.42
N ARG A 261 -15.57 -9.12 -18.06
CA ARG A 261 -14.62 -8.06 -17.75
C ARG A 261 -13.99 -8.35 -16.38
N PHE A 262 -12.72 -8.02 -16.26
CA PHE A 262 -11.96 -8.25 -15.04
C PHE A 262 -11.41 -6.94 -14.50
N ALA A 263 -11.61 -6.69 -13.21
CA ALA A 263 -11.20 -5.45 -12.58
C ALA A 263 -10.49 -5.67 -11.23
N ASN A 264 -9.45 -4.87 -10.98
CA ASN A 264 -8.84 -4.71 -9.67
C ASN A 264 -8.58 -3.21 -9.42
N PHE A 265 -9.31 -2.63 -8.51
CA PHE A 265 -9.37 -1.18 -8.32
C PHE A 265 -8.41 -0.64 -7.27
N ASP A 266 -7.53 -1.47 -6.69
CA ASP A 266 -6.62 -1.03 -5.63
C ASP A 266 -5.14 -1.34 -5.92
N THR A 267 -4.83 -2.58 -6.32
CA THR A 267 -3.45 -3.07 -6.43
C THR A 267 -3.14 -3.79 -7.74
N GLY A 268 -4.13 -3.92 -8.64
CA GLY A 268 -3.98 -4.70 -9.87
C GLY A 268 -3.01 -4.11 -10.87
N GLY A 269 -2.89 -2.77 -10.89
CA GLY A 269 -2.01 -2.03 -11.77
C GLY A 269 -0.62 -1.77 -11.21
N ASN A 270 -0.27 -2.38 -10.08
CA ASN A 270 1.05 -2.24 -9.48
C ASN A 270 2.14 -2.80 -10.41
N TYR A 271 3.25 -2.07 -10.53
CA TYR A 271 4.30 -2.41 -11.50
C TYR A 271 4.87 -3.82 -11.31
N GLU A 272 5.01 -4.31 -10.09
CA GLU A 272 5.49 -5.68 -9.84
C GLU A 272 4.57 -6.76 -10.45
N VAL A 273 3.26 -6.49 -10.54
CA VAL A 273 2.30 -7.39 -11.21
C VAL A 273 2.46 -7.31 -12.73
N LEU A 274 2.49 -6.07 -13.26
CA LEU A 274 2.64 -5.83 -14.71
C LEU A 274 3.96 -6.42 -15.23
N SER A 275 5.05 -6.23 -14.50
CA SER A 275 6.38 -6.72 -14.87
C SER A 275 6.52 -8.24 -14.75
N ALA A 276 5.92 -8.85 -13.73
CA ALA A 276 5.96 -10.30 -13.55
C ALA A 276 5.14 -11.05 -14.60
N LEU A 277 4.04 -10.48 -15.07
CA LEU A 277 3.23 -11.03 -16.15
C LEU A 277 3.85 -10.78 -17.52
N GLY A 278 4.51 -9.64 -17.73
CA GLY A 278 5.19 -9.34 -18.98
C GLY A 278 4.29 -9.54 -20.21
N GLU A 279 4.61 -10.54 -21.04
CA GLU A 279 3.84 -10.91 -22.23
C GLU A 279 2.51 -11.63 -21.91
N ASP A 280 2.40 -12.22 -20.71
CA ASP A 280 1.18 -12.91 -20.26
C ASP A 280 0.12 -11.95 -19.72
N MET A 281 0.38 -10.64 -19.64
CA MET A 281 -0.60 -9.66 -19.19
C MET A 281 -1.65 -9.43 -20.28
N PRO A 282 -2.95 -9.76 -20.04
CA PRO A 282 -3.99 -9.49 -21.02
C PRO A 282 -4.22 -8.00 -21.24
N GLU A 283 -4.60 -7.62 -22.46
CA GLU A 283 -5.05 -6.28 -22.79
C GLU A 283 -6.49 -6.05 -22.30
N GLY A 284 -6.83 -4.81 -21.92
CA GLY A 284 -8.18 -4.40 -21.55
C GLY A 284 -8.62 -4.79 -20.14
N LEU A 285 -7.73 -5.27 -19.26
CA LEU A 285 -8.04 -5.44 -17.85
C LEU A 285 -8.18 -4.06 -17.19
N ILE A 286 -9.21 -3.90 -16.36
CA ILE A 286 -9.52 -2.65 -15.65
C ILE A 286 -8.76 -2.65 -14.33
N LEU A 287 -7.72 -1.83 -14.21
CA LEU A 287 -6.83 -1.86 -13.07
C LEU A 287 -6.60 -0.47 -12.48
N SER A 288 -6.22 -0.45 -11.21
CA SER A 288 -5.71 0.73 -10.51
C SER A 288 -4.51 0.35 -9.65
N SER A 289 -3.77 1.35 -9.21
CA SER A 289 -2.65 1.23 -8.27
C SER A 289 -2.60 2.45 -7.38
N ARG A 290 -1.87 2.37 -6.30
CA ARG A 290 -1.61 3.53 -5.42
C ARG A 290 -0.50 4.43 -5.94
N HIS A 291 0.33 3.90 -6.84
CA HIS A 291 1.32 4.65 -7.61
C HIS A 291 1.41 4.07 -9.02
N HIS A 292 1.52 4.93 -10.02
CA HIS A 292 1.66 4.53 -11.42
C HIS A 292 2.94 5.13 -12.02
N ASN A 293 3.77 4.30 -12.64
CA ASN A 293 5.02 4.75 -13.25
C ASN A 293 4.82 5.62 -14.49
N ASN A 294 3.69 5.51 -15.16
CA ASN A 294 3.36 6.24 -16.38
C ASN A 294 2.22 7.27 -16.20
N TRP A 295 1.77 7.51 -14.97
CA TRP A 295 0.75 8.51 -14.61
C TRP A 295 0.94 9.00 -13.17
N PRO A 296 0.69 10.31 -12.88
CA PRO A 296 0.47 11.39 -13.82
C PRO A 296 1.75 11.74 -14.61
N GLN A 297 1.57 12.35 -15.78
CA GLN A 297 2.69 12.82 -16.59
C GLN A 297 3.17 14.20 -16.10
N THR A 298 3.77 14.21 -14.89
CA THR A 298 4.35 15.40 -14.28
C THR A 298 5.88 15.22 -14.14
N ASP A 299 6.61 16.32 -14.11
CA ASP A 299 8.07 16.30 -13.88
C ASP A 299 8.41 15.62 -12.57
N TYR A 300 7.53 15.75 -11.56
CA TYR A 300 7.75 15.15 -10.26
C TYR A 300 7.64 13.63 -10.27
N ASN A 301 6.58 13.08 -10.90
CA ASN A 301 6.47 11.64 -11.03
C ASN A 301 7.59 11.08 -11.92
N THR A 302 7.90 11.76 -13.03
CA THR A 302 9.00 11.37 -13.91
C THR A 302 10.33 11.32 -13.15
N TRP A 303 10.65 12.36 -12.37
CA TRP A 303 11.85 12.37 -11.52
C TRP A 303 11.88 11.19 -10.53
N PHE A 304 10.77 10.93 -9.84
CA PHE A 304 10.68 9.85 -8.85
C PHE A 304 10.95 8.49 -9.50
N VAL A 305 10.26 8.20 -10.60
CA VAL A 305 10.34 6.93 -11.34
C VAL A 305 11.74 6.72 -11.94
N GLU A 306 12.28 7.73 -12.63
CA GLU A 306 13.61 7.64 -13.26
C GLU A 306 14.72 7.54 -12.21
N ARG A 307 14.60 8.30 -11.11
CA ARG A 307 15.60 8.26 -10.04
C ARG A 307 15.59 6.93 -9.31
N PHE A 308 14.42 6.35 -9.05
CA PHE A 308 14.29 5.01 -8.51
C PHE A 308 14.93 3.98 -9.45
N HIS A 309 14.62 4.06 -10.73
CA HIS A 309 15.19 3.17 -11.75
C HIS A 309 16.71 3.28 -11.82
N ALA A 310 17.25 4.48 -11.79
CA ALA A 310 18.70 4.70 -11.78
C ALA A 310 19.41 4.10 -10.56
N LEU A 311 18.72 4.01 -9.41
CA LEU A 311 19.30 3.43 -8.19
C LEU A 311 19.20 1.91 -8.12
N THR A 312 18.18 1.31 -8.76
CA THR A 312 17.83 -0.10 -8.55
C THR A 312 17.87 -0.96 -9.81
N GLY A 313 17.89 -0.35 -11.00
CA GLY A 313 17.66 -1.03 -12.29
C GLY A 313 16.23 -1.53 -12.50
N ARG A 314 15.29 -1.20 -11.60
CA ARG A 314 13.86 -1.56 -11.65
C ARG A 314 12.99 -0.31 -11.54
N TYR A 315 11.75 -0.41 -11.95
CA TYR A 315 10.77 0.65 -11.70
C TYR A 315 10.09 0.46 -10.33
N PRO A 316 9.68 1.56 -9.66
CA PRO A 316 9.13 1.49 -8.31
C PRO A 316 7.80 0.75 -8.24
N SER A 317 7.62 -0.04 -7.17
CA SER A 317 6.30 -0.46 -6.71
C SER A 317 5.65 0.64 -5.86
N TYR A 318 4.36 0.49 -5.55
CA TYR A 318 3.64 1.43 -4.68
C TYR A 318 4.27 1.55 -3.29
N ALA A 319 4.99 0.52 -2.81
CA ALA A 319 5.65 0.55 -1.51
C ALA A 319 6.82 1.56 -1.45
N ALA A 320 7.47 1.80 -2.59
CA ALA A 320 8.49 2.83 -2.68
C ALA A 320 7.89 4.23 -2.46
N GLU A 321 6.75 4.50 -3.12
CA GLU A 321 6.05 5.78 -2.98
C GLU A 321 5.45 5.94 -1.58
N GLY A 322 4.78 4.90 -1.03
CA GLY A 322 4.21 4.95 0.31
C GLY A 322 5.26 5.25 1.38
N ALA A 323 6.42 4.61 1.33
CA ALA A 323 7.53 4.90 2.25
C ALA A 323 8.11 6.31 2.05
N TYR A 324 8.20 6.76 0.79
CA TYR A 324 8.60 8.12 0.44
C TYR A 324 7.64 9.15 1.05
N ALA A 325 6.33 8.99 0.84
CA ALA A 325 5.28 9.84 1.40
C ALA A 325 5.29 9.82 2.94
N GLY A 326 5.53 8.66 3.55
CA GLY A 326 5.66 8.52 5.00
C GLY A 326 6.79 9.36 5.59
N ILE A 327 7.97 9.38 4.96
CA ILE A 327 9.09 10.22 5.39
C ILE A 327 8.81 11.71 5.16
N LEU A 328 8.18 12.08 4.05
CA LEU A 328 7.78 13.47 3.82
C LEU A 328 6.77 13.95 4.88
N ALA A 329 5.77 13.12 5.22
CA ALA A 329 4.78 13.43 6.24
C ALA A 329 5.40 13.67 7.63
N ILE A 330 6.30 12.77 8.05
CA ILE A 330 7.02 12.91 9.33
C ILE A 330 7.89 14.16 9.32
N SER A 331 8.65 14.39 8.25
CA SER A 331 9.53 15.53 8.13
C SER A 331 8.76 16.85 8.13
N GLU A 332 7.62 16.92 7.45
CA GLU A 332 6.76 18.10 7.43
C GLU A 332 6.12 18.36 8.79
N ALA A 333 5.63 17.33 9.48
CA ALA A 333 5.09 17.47 10.82
C ALA A 333 6.15 18.01 11.81
N LEU A 334 7.38 17.50 11.75
CA LEU A 334 8.50 17.97 12.56
C LEU A 334 8.93 19.40 12.18
N ARG A 335 8.86 19.76 10.89
CA ARG A 335 9.17 21.13 10.43
C ARG A 335 8.16 22.14 10.96
N VAL A 336 6.86 21.78 10.95
CA VAL A 336 5.77 22.67 11.38
C VAL A 336 5.70 22.77 12.90
N ALA A 337 5.72 21.64 13.60
CA ALA A 337 5.56 21.60 15.05
C ALA A 337 6.86 21.81 15.83
N GLY A 338 8.00 21.47 15.23
CA GLY A 338 9.32 21.39 15.88
C GLY A 338 9.64 19.98 16.41
N PRO A 339 10.92 19.60 16.45
CA PRO A 339 11.33 18.25 16.89
C PRO A 339 11.00 17.95 18.36
N GLU A 340 11.00 18.95 19.22
CA GLU A 340 10.69 18.84 20.65
C GLU A 340 9.21 19.14 20.99
N ALA A 341 8.36 19.24 19.97
CA ALA A 341 6.93 19.56 20.15
C ALA A 341 6.19 18.49 20.97
N SER A 342 5.12 18.93 21.63
CA SER A 342 4.20 18.03 22.31
C SER A 342 3.48 17.09 21.32
N ASP A 343 2.97 15.98 21.81
CA ASP A 343 2.18 15.05 20.99
C ASP A 343 0.95 15.74 20.38
N GLN A 344 0.33 16.66 21.10
CA GLN A 344 -0.79 17.45 20.56
C GLN A 344 -0.35 18.29 19.36
N ALA A 345 0.76 19.02 19.45
CA ALA A 345 1.26 19.84 18.35
C ALA A 345 1.65 19.01 17.12
N LEU A 346 2.24 17.82 17.33
CA LEU A 346 2.53 16.89 16.24
C LEU A 346 1.26 16.32 15.61
N ARG A 347 0.25 15.97 16.42
CA ARG A 347 -1.05 15.52 15.93
C ARG A 347 -1.73 16.60 15.08
N ASP A 348 -1.73 17.84 15.54
CA ASP A 348 -2.31 18.98 14.83
C ASP A 348 -1.59 19.20 13.48
N ALA A 349 -0.25 19.12 13.47
CA ALA A 349 0.56 19.23 12.27
C ALA A 349 0.25 18.09 11.28
N LEU A 350 0.14 16.84 11.74
CA LEU A 350 -0.23 15.70 10.92
C LEU A 350 -1.68 15.79 10.40
N SER A 351 -2.61 16.28 11.23
CA SER A 351 -4.03 16.41 10.86
C SER A 351 -4.27 17.51 9.81
N SER A 352 -3.41 18.50 9.75
CA SER A 352 -3.46 19.60 8.76
C SER A 352 -2.50 19.42 7.58
N LEU A 353 -1.94 18.24 7.41
CA LEU A 353 -0.90 17.94 6.43
C LEU A 353 -1.38 18.14 4.99
N HIS A 354 -0.57 18.84 4.20
CA HIS A 354 -0.69 18.94 2.75
C HIS A 354 0.65 18.54 2.15
N LEU A 355 0.62 17.54 1.27
CA LEU A 355 1.82 17.00 0.62
C LEU A 355 1.63 16.98 -0.89
N LYS A 356 2.57 17.56 -1.63
CA LYS A 356 2.68 17.28 -3.05
C LYS A 356 3.44 15.96 -3.21
N LEU A 357 2.83 15.00 -3.87
CA LEU A 357 3.35 13.64 -4.04
C LEU A 357 3.52 13.31 -5.54
N PRO A 358 4.34 12.29 -5.88
CA PRO A 358 4.53 11.90 -7.27
C PRO A 358 3.23 11.55 -8.02
N GLU A 359 2.26 10.93 -7.35
CA GLU A 359 0.96 10.56 -7.92
C GLU A 359 -0.05 11.72 -8.02
N ASP A 360 0.29 12.90 -7.52
CA ASP A 360 -0.60 14.06 -7.63
C ASP A 360 -0.53 14.69 -9.02
N PRO A 361 -1.63 14.73 -9.78
CA PRO A 361 -1.66 15.43 -11.04
C PRO A 361 -1.45 16.94 -10.87
N GLU A 362 -1.22 17.64 -11.96
CA GLU A 362 -1.09 19.08 -11.93
C GLU A 362 -2.32 19.73 -11.30
N GLY A 363 -2.09 20.74 -10.46
CA GLY A 363 -3.17 21.46 -9.77
C GLY A 363 -3.77 20.75 -8.57
N PHE A 364 -3.35 19.52 -8.24
CA PHE A 364 -3.79 18.80 -7.06
C PHE A 364 -2.65 18.66 -6.04
N ILE A 365 -2.99 18.70 -4.76
CA ILE A 365 -2.10 18.45 -3.61
C ILE A 365 -2.83 17.52 -2.66
N SER A 366 -2.23 16.42 -2.32
CA SER A 366 -2.76 15.47 -1.33
C SER A 366 -2.87 16.13 0.04
N PHE A 367 -3.96 15.85 0.78
CA PHE A 367 -4.21 16.47 2.09
C PHE A 367 -4.77 15.47 3.08
N MET A 368 -4.41 15.64 4.36
CA MET A 368 -4.93 14.80 5.43
C MET A 368 -6.37 15.18 5.78
N ASN A 369 -7.24 14.19 5.88
CA ASN A 369 -8.57 14.39 6.43
C ASN A 369 -8.48 14.35 7.97
N PRO A 370 -8.74 15.46 8.67
CA PRO A 370 -8.58 15.53 10.12
C PRO A 370 -9.64 14.68 10.88
N LEU A 371 -10.74 14.28 10.22
CA LEU A 371 -11.81 13.51 10.84
C LEU A 371 -11.48 12.02 10.96
N ASN A 372 -10.53 11.51 10.16
CA ASN A 372 -10.21 10.07 10.15
C ASN A 372 -8.72 9.76 9.95
N HIS A 373 -7.86 10.79 9.87
CA HIS A 373 -6.42 10.68 9.68
C HIS A 373 -6.01 9.87 8.43
N GLN A 374 -6.82 9.98 7.37
CA GLN A 374 -6.56 9.37 6.07
C GLN A 374 -6.19 10.44 5.05
N LEU A 375 -5.03 10.30 4.42
CA LEU A 375 -4.63 11.18 3.31
C LEU A 375 -5.63 11.01 2.14
N GLN A 376 -6.05 12.13 1.60
CA GLN A 376 -6.94 12.22 0.45
C GLN A 376 -6.11 12.43 -0.81
N GLN A 377 -6.16 11.45 -1.71
CA GLN A 377 -5.37 11.38 -2.94
C GLN A 377 -6.29 11.16 -4.14
N VAL A 378 -5.82 11.52 -5.32
CA VAL A 378 -6.51 11.19 -6.57
C VAL A 378 -6.36 9.69 -6.84
N ILE A 379 -7.41 9.07 -7.38
CA ILE A 379 -7.38 7.68 -7.83
C ILE A 379 -7.52 7.65 -9.35
N ALA A 380 -6.58 7.01 -10.01
CA ALA A 380 -6.60 6.78 -11.43
C ALA A 380 -6.91 5.31 -11.73
N ILE A 381 -7.96 5.07 -12.51
CA ILE A 381 -8.32 3.74 -13.00
C ILE A 381 -8.03 3.72 -14.50
N GLY A 382 -7.28 2.73 -14.95
CA GLY A 382 -6.93 2.57 -16.35
C GLY A 382 -7.27 1.18 -16.89
N GLU A 383 -7.07 0.99 -18.16
CA GLU A 383 -7.13 -0.31 -18.83
C GLU A 383 -5.71 -0.71 -19.25
N THR A 384 -5.37 -1.99 -19.19
CA THR A 384 -4.08 -2.46 -19.70
C THR A 384 -4.01 -2.27 -21.20
N VAL A 385 -2.94 -1.58 -21.64
CA VAL A 385 -2.64 -1.29 -23.06
C VAL A 385 -1.17 -1.59 -23.34
N PRO A 386 -0.80 -1.93 -24.60
CA PRO A 386 0.59 -2.16 -24.97
C PRO A 386 1.47 -0.93 -24.68
N ASP A 387 2.55 -1.14 -23.92
CA ASP A 387 3.55 -0.10 -23.64
C ASP A 387 4.89 -0.76 -23.30
N GLN A 388 5.92 -0.48 -24.07
CA GLN A 388 7.26 -1.09 -23.91
C GLN A 388 8.28 -0.16 -23.26
N ARG A 389 7.86 1.00 -22.77
CA ARG A 389 8.78 1.96 -22.12
C ARG A 389 9.28 1.49 -20.76
N PHE A 390 8.52 0.59 -20.13
CA PHE A 390 8.72 0.13 -18.75
C PHE A 390 9.05 -1.37 -18.67
N LEU A 391 9.97 -1.84 -19.51
CA LEU A 391 10.37 -3.26 -19.51
C LEU A 391 10.82 -3.74 -18.12
N PRO A 392 10.54 -5.02 -17.74
CA PRO A 392 9.96 -6.08 -18.56
C PRO A 392 8.43 -6.06 -18.71
N ALA A 393 7.70 -5.12 -18.08
CA ALA A 393 6.28 -4.98 -18.36
C ALA A 393 6.05 -4.67 -19.85
N ARG A 394 5.13 -5.40 -20.48
CA ARG A 394 4.73 -5.21 -21.89
C ARG A 394 3.43 -4.43 -22.02
N MET A 395 2.67 -4.40 -20.93
CA MET A 395 1.43 -3.64 -20.79
C MET A 395 1.60 -2.66 -19.64
N MET A 396 1.12 -1.44 -19.82
CA MET A 396 0.92 -0.46 -18.74
C MET A 396 -0.55 -0.04 -18.75
N LEU A 397 -0.93 0.84 -17.83
CA LEU A 397 -2.30 1.35 -17.83
C LEU A 397 -2.43 2.58 -18.72
N GLY A 398 -3.57 2.66 -19.42
CA GLY A 398 -3.98 3.78 -20.26
C GLY A 398 -5.49 4.00 -20.18
N ASN A 399 -6.07 4.79 -21.08
CA ASN A 399 -7.52 5.06 -21.12
C ASN A 399 -8.08 5.51 -19.75
N TRP A 400 -7.37 6.39 -19.09
CA TRP A 400 -7.55 6.78 -17.71
C TRP A 400 -8.92 7.39 -17.39
N MET A 401 -9.50 6.98 -16.27
CA MET A 401 -10.57 7.68 -15.57
C MET A 401 -10.06 8.13 -14.20
N ILE A 402 -10.15 9.43 -13.95
CA ILE A 402 -9.58 10.09 -12.78
C ILE A 402 -10.69 10.43 -11.80
N TYR A 403 -10.47 10.11 -10.53
CA TYR A 403 -11.39 10.36 -9.44
C TYR A 403 -10.71 11.22 -8.38
N HIS A 404 -11.26 12.42 -8.18
CA HIS A 404 -10.84 13.29 -7.09
C HIS A 404 -11.54 12.88 -5.79
N PRO A 405 -10.88 13.00 -4.63
CA PRO A 405 -11.51 12.69 -3.37
C PRO A 405 -12.72 13.60 -3.14
N GLN A 406 -13.84 12.99 -2.79
CA GLN A 406 -15.02 13.73 -2.35
C GLN A 406 -14.88 13.99 -0.86
N LEU A 407 -14.83 15.26 -0.47
CA LEU A 407 -14.95 15.67 0.93
C LEU A 407 -16.37 15.36 1.37
N SER A 408 -16.59 14.19 1.93
CA SER A 408 -17.83 13.92 2.63
C SER A 408 -17.80 14.71 3.96
N ASN A 409 -18.59 15.76 4.06
CA ASN A 409 -18.78 16.54 5.28
C ASN A 409 -19.72 15.84 6.29
N GLN A 410 -19.83 14.53 6.28
CA GLN A 410 -20.69 13.82 7.22
C GLN A 410 -19.92 12.72 7.95
N PRO A 411 -19.89 12.76 9.29
CA PRO A 411 -19.61 11.58 10.09
C PRO A 411 -20.80 10.63 9.94
N GLU A 412 -20.57 9.40 9.45
CA GLU A 412 -21.50 8.28 9.58
C GLU A 412 -21.36 7.62 10.93
#